data_49061e92dc277583d218272ac2b4cd13
#
_entry.id   49061e92dc277583d218272ac2b4cd13
#
_cell.length_a   1.000
_cell.length_b   1.000
_cell.length_c   1.000
_cell.angle_alpha   90.00
_cell.angle_beta   90.00
_cell.angle_gamma   90.00
#
_symmetry.space_group_name_H-M   'P 1'
#
loop_
_entity.id
_entity.type
_entity.pdbx_description
1 polymer ?
#
loop_
_entity_poly.entity_id
_entity_poly.type
_entity_poly.pdbx_seq_one_letter_code
_entity_poly.pdbx_strand_id
1 'polypeptide(L)'
;EAKKEEELNTFTKLTVDYLNNKHADIEPEPSPKTYYCEYANLRNTPGRCVEPETETQTLALIDEVADAPPRPNVTSWFHIEGVNDTVLREFFARMKLNTGAPSNGGARRGGGKNGDDAVALFFKRHREPRLRFFGTHMYVAMQLLDRNDSEGDIPMVSDQQVSALFIPNRRILLTVSEYASPGTNFDRLRETLVQGSSACNHPNADATLLLAVLADKFMEDSFPLAEELGDYLELLAHALIMKPGLRYNIPADKVRTELWRMRRFALRTRRLTEILAEDPLQLFENARFQSFVAVVERQSSSLAELCGMHNERCGDIMSRIEVHQTHKTNETLFTLTILTALIIPVQFLTGVYGMNFENMPELRTTYGYYVFWAAVPTLCTFTYLMLRRKGLIEDDSDIRITQLMPTEV
;
A
#
# COMPACT_ATOMS: atom_id res chain seq x y z
N GLU A 1 20.97 9.36 -30.15
CA GLU A 1 20.41 10.60 -29.58
C GLU A 1 18.91 10.72 -29.86
N ALA A 2 18.45 10.62 -31.14
CA ALA A 2 17.03 10.70 -31.48
C ALA A 2 16.13 9.67 -30.75
N LYS A 3 16.62 8.45 -30.55
CA LYS A 3 15.88 7.39 -29.82
C LYS A 3 15.77 7.64 -28.32
N LYS A 4 16.75 8.29 -27.72
CA LYS A 4 16.73 8.73 -26.32
C LYS A 4 15.80 9.93 -26.11
N GLU A 5 15.72 10.80 -27.08
CA GLU A 5 14.82 11.95 -27.06
C GLU A 5 13.35 11.53 -27.23
N GLU A 6 13.11 10.49 -28.03
CA GLU A 6 11.79 9.88 -28.21
C GLU A 6 11.32 9.12 -26.96
N GLU A 7 12.22 8.38 -26.28
CA GLU A 7 11.95 7.72 -25.00
C GLU A 7 11.72 8.74 -23.87
N LEU A 8 12.48 9.85 -23.85
CA LEU A 8 12.29 10.93 -22.86
C LEU A 8 11.00 11.69 -23.10
N ASN A 9 10.64 11.94 -24.36
CA ASN A 9 9.36 12.58 -24.72
C ASN A 9 8.15 11.67 -24.41
N THR A 10 8.28 10.36 -24.63
CA THR A 10 7.24 9.39 -24.25
C THR A 10 7.08 9.32 -22.74
N PHE A 11 8.17 9.36 -21.98
CA PHE A 11 8.14 9.36 -20.51
C PHE A 11 7.55 10.67 -19.95
N THR A 12 7.90 11.81 -20.55
CA THR A 12 7.35 13.12 -20.15
C THR A 12 5.86 13.20 -20.49
N LYS A 13 5.44 12.63 -21.61
CA LYS A 13 4.04 12.56 -22.03
C LYS A 13 3.21 11.67 -21.10
N LEU A 14 3.72 10.49 -20.73
CA LEU A 14 3.10 9.60 -19.75
C LEU A 14 2.98 10.26 -18.36
N THR A 15 3.98 11.04 -17.95
CA THR A 15 3.94 11.74 -16.66
C THR A 15 2.95 12.91 -16.67
N VAL A 16 2.84 13.64 -17.78
CA VAL A 16 1.86 14.73 -17.96
C VAL A 16 0.44 14.17 -18.11
N ASP A 17 0.25 13.08 -18.84
CA ASP A 17 -1.04 12.37 -18.94
C ASP A 17 -1.46 11.78 -17.59
N TYR A 18 -0.52 11.29 -16.78
CA TYR A 18 -0.77 10.85 -15.40
C TYR A 18 -1.25 11.99 -14.50
N LEU A 19 -0.65 13.18 -14.62
CA LEU A 19 -1.05 14.36 -13.84
C LEU A 19 -2.38 14.96 -14.33
N ASN A 20 -2.68 14.86 -15.61
CA ASN A 20 -3.93 15.36 -16.20
C ASN A 20 -5.09 14.35 -16.03
N ASN A 21 -4.85 13.05 -16.07
CA ASN A 21 -5.88 12.01 -15.86
C ASN A 21 -6.30 11.88 -14.39
N LYS A 22 -5.61 12.51 -13.45
CA LYS A 22 -6.08 12.58 -12.07
C LYS A 22 -7.37 13.40 -11.91
N HIS A 23 -7.84 14.05 -12.96
CA HIS A 23 -9.07 14.86 -13.01
C HIS A 23 -10.02 14.53 -14.19
N ALA A 24 -9.69 13.56 -15.03
CA ALA A 24 -10.56 13.15 -16.13
C ALA A 24 -11.04 11.71 -15.87
N ASP A 25 -12.36 11.55 -15.89
CA ASP A 25 -13.10 10.29 -15.81
C ASP A 25 -13.13 9.63 -14.41
N ILE A 26 -13.62 10.39 -13.42
CA ILE A 26 -14.34 9.78 -12.30
C ILE A 26 -15.61 9.23 -12.95
N GLU A 27 -15.68 7.91 -13.19
CA GLU A 27 -16.95 7.24 -13.44
C GLU A 27 -17.91 7.72 -12.34
N PRO A 28 -19.17 8.05 -12.67
CA PRO A 28 -20.13 8.50 -11.67
C PRO A 28 -20.13 7.45 -10.58
N GLU A 29 -19.84 7.87 -9.33
CA GLU A 29 -19.86 6.97 -8.19
C GLU A 29 -21.13 6.13 -8.25
N PRO A 30 -21.03 4.79 -8.18
CA PRO A 30 -22.20 3.95 -8.26
C PRO A 30 -23.19 4.41 -7.19
N SER A 31 -24.46 4.51 -7.54
CA SER A 31 -25.52 4.93 -6.61
C SER A 31 -25.43 4.13 -5.32
N PRO A 32 -25.48 4.79 -4.14
CA PRO A 32 -25.36 4.12 -2.85
C PRO A 32 -26.35 2.95 -2.76
N LYS A 33 -25.84 1.77 -2.45
CA LYS A 33 -26.64 0.56 -2.27
C LYS A 33 -26.84 0.30 -0.79
N THR A 34 -28.01 -0.18 -0.42
CA THR A 34 -28.30 -0.58 0.96
C THR A 34 -28.67 -2.05 0.98
N TYR A 35 -28.17 -2.75 1.97
CA TYR A 35 -28.49 -4.15 2.21
C TYR A 35 -28.99 -4.30 3.64
N TYR A 36 -30.00 -5.13 3.81
CA TYR A 36 -30.52 -5.49 5.12
C TYR A 36 -30.53 -7.00 5.25
N CYS A 37 -29.85 -7.52 6.26
CA CYS A 37 -29.84 -8.94 6.57
C CYS A 37 -30.39 -9.16 7.99
N GLU A 38 -31.35 -10.04 8.10
CA GLU A 38 -31.90 -10.53 9.38
C GLU A 38 -31.54 -12.01 9.49
N TYR A 39 -30.86 -12.40 10.54
CA TYR A 39 -30.49 -13.79 10.78
C TYR A 39 -30.79 -14.21 12.21
N ALA A 40 -31.25 -15.46 12.33
CA ALA A 40 -31.47 -16.07 13.63
C ALA A 40 -30.14 -16.59 14.21
N ASN A 41 -29.97 -16.43 15.50
CA ASN A 41 -28.82 -16.96 16.23
C ASN A 41 -28.96 -18.46 16.48
N LEU A 42 -29.35 -19.23 15.46
CA LEU A 42 -29.53 -20.67 15.50
C LEU A 42 -28.84 -21.28 14.28
N ARG A 43 -28.05 -22.32 14.47
CA ARG A 43 -27.40 -23.05 13.40
C ARG A 43 -28.41 -23.60 12.40
N ASN A 44 -28.07 -23.55 11.12
CA ASN A 44 -28.88 -24.04 10.00
C ASN A 44 -30.26 -23.35 9.89
N THR A 45 -30.43 -22.18 10.50
CA THR A 45 -31.62 -21.36 10.26
C THR A 45 -31.26 -20.35 9.18
N PRO A 46 -31.91 -20.41 8.00
CA PRO A 46 -31.62 -19.48 6.93
C PRO A 46 -31.95 -18.05 7.36
N GLY A 47 -31.06 -17.12 7.06
CA GLY A 47 -31.30 -15.70 7.23
C GLY A 47 -32.11 -15.13 6.06
N ARG A 48 -32.64 -13.94 6.24
CA ARG A 48 -33.29 -13.15 5.19
C ARG A 48 -32.38 -11.98 4.84
N CYS A 49 -31.99 -11.86 3.58
CA CYS A 49 -31.34 -10.64 3.07
C CYS A 49 -32.25 -9.97 2.04
N VAL A 50 -32.35 -8.65 2.14
CA VAL A 50 -33.13 -7.81 1.24
C VAL A 50 -32.21 -6.70 0.72
N GLU A 51 -32.23 -6.48 -0.60
CA GLU A 51 -31.55 -5.37 -1.25
C GLU A 51 -32.64 -4.41 -1.78
N PRO A 52 -32.94 -3.31 -1.07
CA PRO A 52 -33.88 -2.32 -1.55
C PRO A 52 -33.29 -1.58 -2.76
N GLU A 53 -34.06 -1.52 -3.83
CA GLU A 53 -33.64 -0.87 -5.09
C GLU A 53 -33.76 0.66 -5.04
N THR A 54 -34.57 1.19 -4.10
CA THR A 54 -34.84 2.63 -3.98
C THR A 54 -34.67 3.12 -2.55
N GLU A 55 -34.33 4.40 -2.42
CA GLU A 55 -34.19 5.06 -1.11
C GLU A 55 -35.51 4.99 -0.29
N THR A 56 -36.64 5.11 -0.95
CA THR A 56 -37.98 4.99 -0.29
C THR A 56 -38.21 3.60 0.28
N GLN A 57 -37.75 2.53 -0.41
CA GLN A 57 -37.83 1.16 0.12
C GLN A 57 -36.88 0.99 1.31
N THR A 58 -35.66 1.57 1.23
CA THR A 58 -34.71 1.60 2.35
C THR A 58 -35.33 2.25 3.59
N LEU A 59 -35.94 3.41 3.43
CA LEU A 59 -36.59 4.13 4.54
C LEU A 59 -37.77 3.36 5.13
N ALA A 60 -38.59 2.73 4.29
CA ALA A 60 -39.69 1.89 4.75
C ALA A 60 -39.21 0.67 5.55
N LEU A 61 -38.09 0.08 5.14
CA LEU A 61 -37.43 -1.03 5.85
C LEU A 61 -36.86 -0.58 7.19
N ILE A 62 -36.25 0.60 7.26
CA ILE A 62 -35.80 1.19 8.52
C ILE A 62 -36.95 1.42 9.47
N ASP A 63 -38.14 1.89 9.00
CA ASP A 63 -39.35 2.04 9.79
C ASP A 63 -39.85 0.69 10.33
N GLU A 64 -39.92 -0.34 9.46
CA GLU A 64 -40.33 -1.69 9.86
C GLU A 64 -39.44 -2.22 11.01
N VAL A 65 -38.12 -2.06 10.90
CA VAL A 65 -37.20 -2.51 11.93
C VAL A 65 -37.24 -1.63 13.19
N ALA A 66 -37.47 -0.32 13.04
CA ALA A 66 -37.56 0.60 14.16
C ALA A 66 -38.81 0.38 15.01
N ASP A 67 -39.92 0.02 14.38
CA ASP A 67 -41.21 -0.22 15.05
C ASP A 67 -41.35 -1.64 15.59
N ALA A 68 -40.56 -2.60 15.03
CA ALA A 68 -40.60 -3.98 15.49
C ALA A 68 -40.04 -4.10 16.94
N PRO A 69 -40.70 -4.89 17.79
CA PRO A 69 -40.15 -5.19 19.11
C PRO A 69 -38.82 -5.98 18.98
N PRO A 70 -37.84 -5.71 19.85
CA PRO A 70 -36.57 -6.44 19.80
C PRO A 70 -36.80 -7.93 20.03
N ARG A 71 -36.30 -8.74 19.09
CA ARG A 71 -36.38 -10.20 19.16
C ARG A 71 -35.11 -10.77 19.79
N PRO A 72 -35.18 -11.54 20.88
CA PRO A 72 -34.00 -11.92 21.67
C PRO A 72 -32.97 -12.79 20.92
N ASN A 73 -33.41 -13.51 19.87
CA ASN A 73 -32.55 -14.45 19.12
C ASN A 73 -32.34 -14.05 17.65
N VAL A 74 -32.61 -12.80 17.32
CA VAL A 74 -32.47 -12.29 15.96
C VAL A 74 -31.53 -11.10 15.97
N THR A 75 -30.60 -11.08 15.05
CA THR A 75 -29.70 -9.96 14.82
C THR A 75 -29.99 -9.36 13.46
N SER A 76 -30.06 -8.04 13.42
CA SER A 76 -30.31 -7.25 12.22
C SER A 76 -29.04 -6.54 11.79
N TRP A 77 -28.67 -6.68 10.53
CA TRP A 77 -27.49 -6.03 9.95
C TRP A 77 -27.92 -5.14 8.78
N PHE A 78 -27.66 -3.86 8.92
CA PHE A 78 -27.74 -2.89 7.83
C PHE A 78 -26.35 -2.64 7.29
N HIS A 79 -26.17 -2.75 5.98
CA HIS A 79 -24.96 -2.38 5.30
C HIS A 79 -25.28 -1.37 4.19
N ILE A 80 -24.59 -0.22 4.22
CA ILE A 80 -24.74 0.85 3.25
C ILE A 80 -23.42 0.98 2.51
N GLU A 81 -23.44 0.73 1.21
CA GLU A 81 -22.32 0.95 0.30
C GLU A 81 -22.40 2.36 -0.29
N GLY A 82 -21.35 3.16 -0.06
CA GLY A 82 -21.39 4.58 -0.36
C GLY A 82 -22.08 5.39 0.74
N VAL A 83 -21.53 6.55 1.04
CA VAL A 83 -22.05 7.38 2.13
C VAL A 83 -23.26 8.17 1.67
N ASN A 84 -24.46 7.79 2.14
CA ASN A 84 -25.72 8.49 1.87
C ASN A 84 -26.18 9.28 3.09
N ASP A 85 -26.11 10.62 3.03
CA ASP A 85 -26.47 11.52 4.14
C ASP A 85 -27.95 11.38 4.53
N THR A 86 -28.85 11.29 3.56
CA THR A 86 -30.30 11.21 3.79
C THR A 86 -30.65 9.93 4.55
N VAL A 87 -30.19 8.78 4.05
CA VAL A 87 -30.46 7.47 4.66
C VAL A 87 -29.87 7.39 6.07
N LEU A 88 -28.66 7.89 6.28
CA LEU A 88 -28.02 7.88 7.59
C LEU A 88 -28.77 8.77 8.60
N ARG A 89 -29.13 10.00 8.22
CA ARG A 89 -29.88 10.92 9.12
C ARG A 89 -31.23 10.34 9.50
N GLU A 90 -31.95 9.79 8.54
CA GLU A 90 -33.24 9.14 8.78
C GLU A 90 -33.08 7.88 9.65
N PHE A 91 -32.02 7.06 9.41
CA PHE A 91 -31.74 5.92 10.27
C PHE A 91 -31.53 6.35 11.73
N PHE A 92 -30.71 7.38 11.98
CA PHE A 92 -30.46 7.88 13.33
C PHE A 92 -31.76 8.46 13.98
N ALA A 93 -32.56 9.19 13.20
CA ALA A 93 -33.79 9.79 13.68
C ALA A 93 -34.82 8.72 14.06
N ARG A 94 -35.05 7.73 13.20
CA ARG A 94 -36.07 6.68 13.40
C ARG A 94 -35.67 5.68 14.46
N MET A 95 -34.39 5.34 14.58
CA MET A 95 -33.87 4.51 15.66
C MET A 95 -33.79 5.24 17.00
N LYS A 96 -34.15 6.53 17.06
CA LYS A 96 -34.11 7.38 18.26
C LYS A 96 -32.78 7.32 18.99
N LEU A 97 -31.69 7.36 18.21
CA LEU A 97 -30.36 7.29 18.76
C LEU A 97 -29.99 8.62 19.43
N ASN A 98 -30.10 8.66 20.76
CA ASN A 98 -29.64 9.80 21.55
C ASN A 98 -28.12 9.77 21.60
N THR A 99 -27.49 10.49 20.70
CA THR A 99 -26.04 10.68 20.62
C THR A 99 -25.57 11.81 21.55
N GLY A 100 -26.07 11.82 22.79
CA GLY A 100 -25.66 12.77 23.81
C GLY A 100 -24.16 12.71 24.04
N ALA A 101 -23.51 13.88 24.09
CA ALA A 101 -22.10 13.98 24.40
C ALA A 101 -21.75 13.18 25.67
N PRO A 102 -20.57 12.52 25.72
CA PRO A 102 -20.14 11.80 26.90
C PRO A 102 -20.10 12.76 28.08
N SER A 103 -20.79 12.39 29.16
CA SER A 103 -20.81 13.12 30.43
C SER A 103 -19.48 12.96 31.19
N ASN A 104 -18.39 13.46 30.61
CA ASN A 104 -17.13 13.66 31.35
C ASN A 104 -16.83 15.15 31.36
N GLY A 105 -16.91 15.70 32.59
CA GLY A 105 -16.85 17.10 32.95
C GLY A 105 -15.82 17.93 32.22
N GLY A 106 -16.32 18.83 31.40
CA GLY A 106 -15.56 19.86 30.71
C GLY A 106 -16.52 20.72 29.89
N ALA A 107 -17.12 21.70 30.54
CA ALA A 107 -18.02 22.65 29.91
C ALA A 107 -17.38 23.36 28.71
N ARG A 108 -17.82 23.05 27.46
CA ARG A 108 -17.77 24.00 26.37
C ARG A 108 -19.19 24.22 25.81
N ARG A 109 -19.70 25.42 26.08
CA ARG A 109 -20.91 25.99 25.51
C ARG A 109 -20.76 26.07 23.99
N GLY A 110 -21.50 25.28 23.24
CA GLY A 110 -21.69 25.35 21.80
C GLY A 110 -22.90 24.48 21.47
N GLY A 111 -24.07 25.12 21.29
CA GLY A 111 -25.34 24.44 21.04
C GLY A 111 -25.42 23.89 19.62
N GLY A 112 -24.85 22.69 19.37
CA GLY A 112 -25.14 21.85 18.22
C GLY A 112 -26.13 20.76 18.61
N LYS A 113 -27.11 20.45 17.76
CA LYS A 113 -28.04 19.36 17.97
C LYS A 113 -27.27 18.04 18.02
N ASN A 114 -27.32 17.34 19.15
CA ASN A 114 -26.46 16.16 19.48
C ASN A 114 -26.54 15.00 18.47
N GLY A 115 -27.51 14.96 17.55
CA GLY A 115 -27.62 13.96 16.50
C GLY A 115 -26.64 14.18 15.32
N ASP A 116 -26.36 15.43 14.99
CA ASP A 116 -25.52 15.79 13.84
C ASP A 116 -24.05 15.40 14.06
N ASP A 117 -23.57 15.39 15.32
CA ASP A 117 -22.17 15.04 15.62
C ASP A 117 -21.86 13.55 15.38
N ALA A 118 -22.80 12.64 15.63
CA ALA A 118 -22.59 11.22 15.43
C ALA A 118 -22.66 10.84 13.93
N VAL A 119 -23.60 11.41 13.19
CA VAL A 119 -23.70 11.24 11.73
C VAL A 119 -22.43 11.78 11.05
N ALA A 120 -21.92 12.93 11.51
CA ALA A 120 -20.68 13.52 10.99
C ALA A 120 -19.46 12.60 11.09
N LEU A 121 -19.45 11.62 12.02
CA LEU A 121 -18.36 10.65 12.13
C LEU A 121 -18.32 9.69 10.93
N PHE A 122 -19.47 9.35 10.34
CA PHE A 122 -19.53 8.48 9.17
C PHE A 122 -19.01 9.17 7.91
N PHE A 123 -19.13 10.49 7.82
CA PHE A 123 -18.63 11.29 6.70
C PHE A 123 -17.16 11.67 6.86
N LYS A 124 -16.59 11.51 8.05
CA LYS A 124 -15.21 11.87 8.30
C LYS A 124 -14.30 10.69 8.04
N ARG A 125 -13.44 10.80 7.02
CA ARG A 125 -12.39 9.82 6.83
C ARG A 125 -11.40 9.89 8.00
N HIS A 126 -11.29 8.79 8.73
CA HIS A 126 -10.39 8.66 9.85
C HIS A 126 -9.07 8.02 9.38
N ARG A 127 -7.96 8.71 9.63
CA ARG A 127 -6.64 8.15 9.31
C ARG A 127 -6.25 6.98 10.19
N GLU A 128 -6.93 6.80 11.32
CA GLU A 128 -6.69 5.73 12.30
C GLU A 128 -8.02 5.09 12.69
N PRO A 129 -8.04 3.77 12.97
CA PRO A 129 -9.21 3.12 13.54
C PRO A 129 -9.65 3.85 14.80
N ARG A 130 -10.94 4.00 14.96
CA ARG A 130 -11.50 4.70 16.10
C ARG A 130 -12.61 3.89 16.75
N LEU A 131 -12.55 3.86 18.06
CA LEU A 131 -13.61 3.37 18.91
C LEU A 131 -14.22 4.55 19.69
N ARG A 132 -15.53 4.72 19.64
CA ARG A 132 -16.25 5.71 20.43
C ARG A 132 -17.54 5.12 20.99
N PHE A 133 -17.87 5.54 22.19
CA PHE A 133 -19.10 5.16 22.86
C PHE A 133 -20.05 6.36 22.94
N PHE A 134 -21.29 6.16 22.56
CA PHE A 134 -22.39 7.12 22.67
C PHE A 134 -23.46 6.53 23.57
N GLY A 135 -23.37 6.77 24.88
CA GLY A 135 -24.20 6.07 25.86
C GLY A 135 -23.92 4.57 25.82
N THR A 136 -24.93 3.79 25.42
CA THR A 136 -24.84 2.33 25.24
C THR A 136 -24.43 1.90 23.83
N HIS A 137 -24.31 2.83 22.89
CA HIS A 137 -23.98 2.53 21.49
C HIS A 137 -22.48 2.62 21.27
N MET A 138 -21.97 1.73 20.44
CA MET A 138 -20.55 1.69 20.10
C MET A 138 -20.37 1.99 18.61
N TYR A 139 -19.53 2.98 18.32
CA TYR A 139 -19.05 3.30 16.98
C TYR A 139 -17.62 2.82 16.80
N VAL A 140 -17.37 2.10 15.72
CA VAL A 140 -16.04 1.63 15.31
C VAL A 140 -15.79 2.06 13.87
N ALA A 141 -14.69 2.72 13.63
CA ALA A 141 -14.18 2.93 12.26
C ALA A 141 -13.00 1.99 12.03
N MET A 142 -13.09 1.17 11.01
CA MET A 142 -12.06 0.23 10.54
C MET A 142 -11.63 0.61 9.13
N GLN A 143 -10.54 0.05 8.68
CA GLN A 143 -10.12 0.12 7.29
C GLN A 143 -10.27 -1.27 6.65
N LEU A 144 -10.57 -1.31 5.37
CA LEU A 144 -10.56 -2.47 4.52
C LEU A 144 -9.51 -2.22 3.43
N LEU A 145 -8.69 -3.20 3.16
CA LEU A 145 -7.79 -3.18 2.01
C LEU A 145 -8.42 -3.93 0.85
N ASP A 146 -8.34 -3.33 -0.32
CA ASP A 146 -8.85 -3.91 -1.55
C ASP A 146 -7.81 -3.79 -2.65
N ARG A 147 -7.88 -4.68 -3.64
CA ARG A 147 -7.02 -4.63 -4.80
C ARG A 147 -7.49 -3.52 -5.74
N ASN A 148 -6.55 -2.70 -6.18
CA ASN A 148 -6.81 -1.70 -7.20
C ASN A 148 -6.15 -2.14 -8.52
N ASP A 149 -6.96 -2.62 -9.46
CA ASP A 149 -6.50 -3.11 -10.77
C ASP A 149 -6.31 -1.98 -11.80
N SER A 150 -6.49 -0.72 -11.41
CA SER A 150 -6.60 0.39 -12.36
C SER A 150 -5.27 0.87 -12.97
N GLU A 151 -4.10 0.45 -12.51
CA GLU A 151 -2.82 0.98 -13.00
C GLU A 151 -1.69 -0.05 -13.12
N GLY A 152 -1.70 -0.83 -14.21
CA GLY A 152 -0.49 -1.54 -14.68
C GLY A 152 -0.18 -2.87 -13.99
N ASP A 153 1.01 -3.41 -14.28
CA ASP A 153 1.44 -4.76 -13.82
C ASP A 153 1.81 -4.84 -12.34
N ILE A 154 1.80 -3.73 -11.61
CA ILE A 154 2.17 -3.69 -10.19
C ILE A 154 0.89 -3.76 -9.36
N PRO A 155 0.76 -4.74 -8.45
CA PRO A 155 -0.37 -4.79 -7.53
C PRO A 155 -0.44 -3.51 -6.69
N MET A 156 -1.56 -2.79 -6.80
CA MET A 156 -1.81 -1.59 -6.02
C MET A 156 -2.88 -1.90 -4.98
N VAL A 157 -2.72 -1.33 -3.80
CA VAL A 157 -3.65 -1.52 -2.70
C VAL A 157 -4.43 -0.23 -2.46
N SER A 158 -5.75 -0.31 -2.53
CA SER A 158 -6.64 0.77 -2.09
C SER A 158 -7.10 0.51 -0.66
N ASP A 159 -7.25 1.57 0.11
CA ASP A 159 -7.82 1.52 1.45
C ASP A 159 -9.15 2.27 1.49
N GLN A 160 -10.20 1.63 1.98
CA GLN A 160 -11.48 2.27 2.25
C GLN A 160 -11.83 2.19 3.72
N GLN A 161 -12.56 3.19 4.21
CA GLN A 161 -13.07 3.18 5.57
C GLN A 161 -14.39 2.43 5.63
N VAL A 162 -14.50 1.55 6.62
CA VAL A 162 -15.74 0.93 7.03
C VAL A 162 -16.09 1.43 8.43
N SER A 163 -17.20 2.14 8.53
CA SER A 163 -17.72 2.64 9.78
C SER A 163 -18.83 1.74 10.28
N ALA A 164 -18.78 1.28 11.51
CA ALA A 164 -19.76 0.41 12.13
C ALA A 164 -20.37 1.06 13.37
N LEU A 165 -21.68 0.95 13.54
CA LEU A 165 -22.42 1.35 14.73
C LEU A 165 -23.16 0.16 15.29
N PHE A 166 -22.87 -0.20 16.52
CA PHE A 166 -23.54 -1.24 17.26
C PHE A 166 -24.60 -0.65 18.20
N ILE A 167 -25.83 -1.17 18.11
CA ILE A 167 -26.99 -0.77 18.92
C ILE A 167 -27.43 -1.97 19.78
N PRO A 168 -26.91 -2.10 21.04
CA PRO A 168 -27.11 -3.30 21.86
C PRO A 168 -28.59 -3.62 22.12
N ASN A 169 -29.37 -2.60 22.52
CA ASN A 169 -30.77 -2.76 22.94
C ASN A 169 -31.67 -3.36 21.84
N ARG A 170 -31.28 -3.23 20.58
CA ARG A 170 -32.03 -3.74 19.43
C ARG A 170 -31.31 -4.86 18.67
N ARG A 171 -30.07 -5.19 19.06
CA ARG A 171 -29.22 -6.16 18.39
C ARG A 171 -29.01 -5.81 16.90
N ILE A 172 -28.81 -4.53 16.64
CA ILE A 172 -28.61 -4.02 15.29
C ILE A 172 -27.13 -3.65 15.12
N LEU A 173 -26.54 -4.06 14.00
CA LEU A 173 -25.27 -3.56 13.50
C LEU A 173 -25.54 -2.76 12.21
N LEU A 174 -25.15 -1.49 12.19
CA LEU A 174 -25.08 -0.70 10.98
C LEU A 174 -23.61 -0.63 10.53
N THR A 175 -23.34 -0.96 9.28
CA THR A 175 -22.03 -0.76 8.67
C THR A 175 -22.16 0.12 7.43
N VAL A 176 -21.21 1.03 7.24
CA VAL A 176 -21.16 1.94 6.10
C VAL A 176 -19.77 1.88 5.51
N SER A 177 -19.67 1.49 4.26
CA SER A 177 -18.42 1.54 3.49
C SER A 177 -18.33 2.84 2.68
N GLU A 178 -17.13 3.30 2.42
CA GLU A 178 -16.88 4.57 1.73
C GLU A 178 -17.37 4.52 0.26
N TYR A 179 -17.20 3.36 -0.39
CA TYR A 179 -17.68 3.08 -1.75
C TYR A 179 -18.03 1.60 -1.91
N ALA A 180 -18.75 1.30 -2.98
CA ALA A 180 -19.10 -0.07 -3.32
C ALA A 180 -17.87 -0.80 -3.88
N SER A 181 -17.57 -1.96 -3.32
CA SER A 181 -16.54 -2.86 -3.84
C SER A 181 -17.21 -4.18 -4.18
N PRO A 182 -17.54 -4.42 -5.45
CA PRO A 182 -18.19 -5.65 -5.88
C PRO A 182 -17.31 -6.87 -5.63
N GLY A 183 -17.90 -7.97 -5.15
CA GLY A 183 -17.19 -9.22 -4.85
C GLY A 183 -16.45 -9.22 -3.51
N THR A 184 -16.75 -8.28 -2.64
CA THR A 184 -16.12 -8.16 -1.32
C THR A 184 -16.59 -9.21 -0.31
N ASN A 185 -15.90 -9.24 0.83
CA ASN A 185 -16.28 -10.03 1.99
C ASN A 185 -17.69 -9.76 2.51
N PHE A 186 -18.26 -8.59 2.25
CA PHE A 186 -19.64 -8.31 2.59
C PHE A 186 -20.61 -9.23 1.85
N ASP A 187 -20.39 -9.48 0.54
CA ASP A 187 -21.21 -10.39 -0.26
C ASP A 187 -21.09 -11.83 0.24
N ARG A 188 -19.86 -12.30 0.44
CA ARG A 188 -19.60 -13.65 0.96
C ARG A 188 -20.20 -13.84 2.36
N LEU A 189 -20.08 -12.83 3.21
CA LEU A 189 -20.67 -12.91 4.56
C LEU A 189 -22.21 -12.93 4.50
N ARG A 190 -22.83 -12.13 3.62
CA ARG A 190 -24.28 -12.16 3.39
C ARG A 190 -24.74 -13.56 2.96
N GLU A 191 -24.04 -14.17 2.01
CA GLU A 191 -24.36 -15.51 1.56
C GLU A 191 -24.27 -16.53 2.70
N THR A 192 -23.21 -16.51 3.51
CA THR A 192 -23.06 -17.43 4.64
C THR A 192 -24.09 -17.21 5.73
N LEU A 193 -24.52 -15.96 5.99
CA LEU A 193 -25.60 -15.65 6.92
C LEU A 193 -26.95 -16.16 6.41
N VAL A 194 -27.24 -15.99 5.10
CA VAL A 194 -28.47 -16.50 4.48
C VAL A 194 -28.51 -18.03 4.53
N GLN A 195 -27.39 -18.69 4.30
CA GLN A 195 -27.28 -20.16 4.38
C GLN A 195 -27.35 -20.69 5.83
N GLY A 196 -27.25 -19.83 6.83
CA GLY A 196 -27.21 -20.22 8.23
C GLY A 196 -25.91 -20.95 8.65
N SER A 197 -24.85 -20.78 7.85
CA SER A 197 -23.56 -21.45 8.05
C SER A 197 -22.50 -20.55 8.72
N SER A 198 -22.81 -19.28 8.96
CA SER A 198 -21.88 -18.32 9.58
C SER A 198 -21.62 -18.65 11.06
N ALA A 199 -20.45 -18.25 11.55
CA ALA A 199 -20.12 -18.26 12.97
C ALA A 199 -21.14 -17.46 13.81
N CYS A 200 -21.82 -16.49 13.19
CA CYS A 200 -22.87 -15.68 13.80
C CYS A 200 -24.18 -16.45 14.03
N ASN A 201 -24.40 -17.58 13.35
CA ASN A 201 -25.58 -18.41 13.53
C ASN A 201 -25.42 -19.36 14.74
N HIS A 202 -25.33 -18.79 15.93
CA HIS A 202 -25.15 -19.52 17.18
C HIS A 202 -26.01 -18.90 18.30
N PRO A 203 -26.60 -19.68 19.21
CA PRO A 203 -27.48 -19.19 20.25
C PRO A 203 -26.95 -18.05 21.12
N ASN A 204 -25.61 -18.04 21.32
CA ASN A 204 -24.94 -16.98 22.09
C ASN A 204 -24.30 -15.90 21.21
N ALA A 205 -24.59 -15.89 19.91
CA ALA A 205 -24.09 -14.85 19.04
C ALA A 205 -24.92 -13.57 19.24
N ASP A 206 -24.25 -12.45 19.14
CA ASP A 206 -24.87 -11.13 19.12
C ASP A 206 -24.30 -10.31 17.95
N ALA A 207 -24.76 -9.08 17.79
CA ALA A 207 -24.29 -8.23 16.71
C ALA A 207 -22.80 -7.80 16.88
N THR A 208 -22.23 -7.94 18.08
CA THR A 208 -20.80 -7.69 18.30
C THR A 208 -19.95 -8.78 17.66
N LEU A 209 -20.43 -10.02 17.71
CA LEU A 209 -19.76 -11.13 17.04
C LEU A 209 -19.70 -10.93 15.52
N LEU A 210 -20.76 -10.36 14.92
CA LEU A 210 -20.76 -10.03 13.49
C LEU A 210 -19.65 -9.00 13.16
N LEU A 211 -19.46 -7.99 14.00
CA LEU A 211 -18.38 -7.02 13.85
C LEU A 211 -17.00 -7.70 13.90
N ALA A 212 -16.80 -8.63 14.83
CA ALA A 212 -15.56 -9.36 14.95
C ALA A 212 -15.30 -10.29 13.75
N VAL A 213 -16.35 -10.95 13.23
CA VAL A 213 -16.28 -11.77 12.02
C VAL A 213 -15.99 -10.93 10.78
N LEU A 214 -16.53 -9.71 10.68
CA LEU A 214 -16.18 -8.77 9.61
C LEU A 214 -14.70 -8.37 9.69
N ALA A 215 -14.21 -8.04 10.86
CA ALA A 215 -12.80 -7.70 11.05
C ALA A 215 -11.87 -8.88 10.69
N ASP A 216 -12.24 -10.11 11.06
CA ASP A 216 -11.53 -11.34 10.71
C ASP A 216 -11.45 -11.51 9.17
N LYS A 217 -12.58 -11.32 8.48
CA LYS A 217 -12.63 -11.39 7.02
C LYS A 217 -11.79 -10.32 6.33
N PHE A 218 -11.79 -9.10 6.83
CA PHE A 218 -10.94 -8.02 6.29
C PHE A 218 -9.45 -8.33 6.45
N MET A 219 -9.07 -8.98 7.54
CA MET A 219 -7.70 -9.43 7.72
C MET A 219 -7.36 -10.59 6.79
N GLU A 220 -8.26 -11.59 6.66
CA GLU A 220 -8.07 -12.74 5.78
C GLU A 220 -7.81 -12.32 4.32
N ASP A 221 -8.57 -11.36 3.78
CA ASP A 221 -8.41 -10.86 2.41
C ASP A 221 -7.13 -10.04 2.19
N SER A 222 -6.53 -9.56 3.27
CA SER A 222 -5.30 -8.77 3.18
C SER A 222 -4.04 -9.63 2.96
N PHE A 223 -4.06 -10.92 3.31
CA PHE A 223 -2.90 -11.81 3.14
C PHE A 223 -2.56 -12.09 1.68
N PRO A 224 -3.52 -12.47 0.81
CA PRO A 224 -3.23 -12.68 -0.61
C PRO A 224 -2.61 -11.46 -1.29
N LEU A 225 -3.02 -10.24 -0.91
CA LEU A 225 -2.44 -9.00 -1.42
C LEU A 225 -0.97 -8.83 -1.01
N ALA A 226 -0.63 -9.19 0.23
CA ALA A 226 0.74 -9.14 0.71
C ALA A 226 1.64 -10.18 0.02
N GLU A 227 1.11 -11.39 -0.23
CA GLU A 227 1.80 -12.44 -0.96
C GLU A 227 2.04 -12.03 -2.42
N GLU A 228 1.03 -11.47 -3.10
CA GLU A 228 1.15 -10.99 -4.48
C GLU A 228 2.24 -9.91 -4.61
N LEU A 229 2.33 -8.99 -3.66
CA LEU A 229 3.43 -8.01 -3.61
C LEU A 229 4.80 -8.68 -3.38
N GLY A 230 4.83 -9.75 -2.58
CA GLY A 230 6.02 -10.57 -2.35
C GLY A 230 6.48 -11.29 -3.63
N ASP A 231 5.56 -11.90 -4.37
CA ASP A 231 5.82 -12.56 -5.65
C ASP A 231 6.33 -11.56 -6.69
N TYR A 232 5.75 -10.37 -6.73
CA TYR A 232 6.23 -9.31 -7.61
C TYR A 232 7.66 -8.87 -7.28
N LEU A 233 8.03 -8.80 -6.00
CA LEU A 233 9.42 -8.52 -5.59
C LEU A 233 10.37 -9.63 -6.02
N GLU A 234 9.94 -10.88 -6.03
CA GLU A 234 10.75 -12.01 -6.50
C GLU A 234 11.01 -11.92 -8.00
N LEU A 235 9.98 -11.61 -8.79
CA LEU A 235 10.12 -11.35 -10.23
C LEU A 235 11.06 -10.16 -10.50
N LEU A 236 10.95 -9.09 -9.72
CA LEU A 236 11.86 -7.93 -9.78
C LEU A 236 13.31 -8.31 -9.48
N ALA A 237 13.53 -9.08 -8.43
CA ALA A 237 14.86 -9.55 -8.04
C ALA A 237 15.49 -10.41 -9.14
N HIS A 238 14.72 -11.33 -9.72
CA HIS A 238 15.16 -12.16 -10.84
C HIS A 238 15.46 -11.32 -12.09
N ALA A 239 14.59 -10.37 -12.44
CA ALA A 239 14.81 -9.48 -13.57
C ALA A 239 16.06 -8.60 -13.40
N LEU A 240 16.36 -8.18 -12.18
CA LEU A 240 17.56 -7.40 -11.85
C LEU A 240 18.85 -8.22 -12.05
N ILE A 241 18.84 -9.51 -11.73
CA ILE A 241 19.97 -10.41 -11.95
C ILE A 241 20.23 -10.57 -13.45
N MET A 242 19.17 -10.75 -14.25
CA MET A 242 19.28 -10.97 -15.68
C MET A 242 19.71 -9.73 -16.46
N LYS A 243 19.18 -8.57 -16.10
CA LYS A 243 19.46 -7.28 -16.78
C LYS A 243 19.50 -6.15 -15.76
N PRO A 244 20.62 -5.98 -15.06
CA PRO A 244 20.73 -4.91 -14.07
C PRO A 244 20.53 -3.53 -14.70
N GLY A 245 19.75 -2.68 -14.02
CA GLY A 245 19.49 -1.32 -14.50
C GLY A 245 18.59 -0.49 -13.59
N LEU A 246 18.65 0.84 -13.75
CA LEU A 246 17.88 1.82 -12.97
C LEU A 246 16.36 1.73 -13.16
N ARG A 247 15.89 1.15 -14.26
CA ARG A 247 14.46 1.04 -14.58
C ARG A 247 13.64 0.31 -13.52
N TYR A 248 14.28 -0.47 -12.65
CA TYR A 248 13.63 -1.23 -11.57
C TYR A 248 13.44 -0.42 -10.29
N ASN A 249 14.00 0.78 -10.20
CA ASN A 249 13.91 1.63 -9.01
C ASN A 249 12.48 2.08 -8.73
N ILE A 250 11.78 2.55 -9.78
CA ILE A 250 10.39 3.03 -9.66
C ILE A 250 9.43 1.91 -9.25
N PRO A 251 9.45 0.71 -9.90
CA PRO A 251 8.64 -0.42 -9.46
C PRO A 251 8.92 -0.84 -8.02
N ALA A 252 10.19 -0.93 -7.61
CA ALA A 252 10.57 -1.31 -6.25
C ALA A 252 10.05 -0.31 -5.21
N ASP A 253 10.14 0.99 -5.47
CA ASP A 253 9.67 2.04 -4.58
C ASP A 253 8.13 2.05 -4.47
N LYS A 254 7.41 1.79 -5.57
CA LYS A 254 5.95 1.61 -5.54
C LYS A 254 5.55 0.45 -4.64
N VAL A 255 6.13 -0.74 -4.84
CA VAL A 255 5.85 -1.92 -4.01
C VAL A 255 6.18 -1.64 -2.54
N ARG A 256 7.30 -0.98 -2.27
CA ARG A 256 7.68 -0.57 -0.92
C ARG A 256 6.62 0.32 -0.28
N THR A 257 6.06 1.24 -1.02
CA THR A 257 5.01 2.15 -0.55
C THR A 257 3.74 1.38 -0.18
N GLU A 258 3.32 0.41 -1.02
CA GLU A 258 2.15 -0.42 -0.75
C GLU A 258 2.35 -1.33 0.47
N LEU A 259 3.51 -1.96 0.60
CA LEU A 259 3.87 -2.76 1.78
C LEU A 259 3.84 -1.93 3.08
N TRP A 260 4.32 -0.67 3.03
CA TRP A 260 4.21 0.24 4.17
C TRP A 260 2.77 0.60 4.50
N ARG A 261 1.90 0.75 3.49
CA ARG A 261 0.47 1.00 3.66
C ARG A 261 -0.20 -0.18 4.35
N MET A 262 0.05 -1.41 3.86
CA MET A 262 -0.48 -2.65 4.45
C MET A 262 0.03 -2.89 5.88
N ARG A 263 1.32 -2.71 6.12
CA ARG A 263 1.89 -2.83 7.47
C ARG A 263 1.24 -1.85 8.44
N ARG A 264 1.03 -0.62 8.01
CA ARG A 264 0.37 0.41 8.82
C ARG A 264 -1.09 0.05 9.12
N PHE A 265 -1.80 -0.49 8.14
CA PHE A 265 -3.14 -1.04 8.33
C PHE A 265 -3.14 -2.14 9.40
N ALA A 266 -2.29 -3.13 9.27
CA ALA A 266 -2.18 -4.25 10.20
C ALA A 266 -1.90 -3.78 11.65
N LEU A 267 -0.93 -2.89 11.84
CA LEU A 267 -0.59 -2.34 13.17
C LEU A 267 -1.74 -1.53 13.79
N ARG A 268 -2.51 -0.81 12.96
CA ARG A 268 -3.67 -0.06 13.43
C ARG A 268 -4.82 -0.96 13.80
N THR A 269 -5.08 -2.02 13.03
CA THR A 269 -6.09 -3.03 13.34
C THR A 269 -5.74 -3.75 14.62
N ARG A 270 -4.49 -4.14 14.82
CA ARG A 270 -4.01 -4.73 16.07
C ARG A 270 -4.29 -3.82 17.26
N ARG A 271 -3.98 -2.52 17.16
CA ARG A 271 -4.27 -1.57 18.25
C ARG A 271 -5.76 -1.47 18.54
N LEU A 272 -6.61 -1.52 17.51
CA LEU A 272 -8.06 -1.55 17.72
C LEU A 272 -8.50 -2.81 18.46
N THR A 273 -7.97 -3.98 18.12
CA THR A 273 -8.31 -5.24 18.80
C THR A 273 -7.83 -5.26 20.24
N GLU A 274 -6.66 -4.69 20.55
CA GLU A 274 -6.19 -4.49 21.92
C GLU A 274 -7.21 -3.68 22.75
N ILE A 275 -7.71 -2.55 22.20
CA ILE A 275 -8.72 -1.72 22.87
C ILE A 275 -10.06 -2.46 23.04
N LEU A 276 -10.47 -3.26 22.03
CA LEU A 276 -11.70 -4.06 22.10
C LEU A 276 -11.58 -5.20 23.12
N ALA A 277 -10.39 -5.78 23.28
CA ALA A 277 -10.14 -6.83 24.26
C ALA A 277 -10.18 -6.32 25.71
N GLU A 278 -9.81 -5.07 25.96
CA GLU A 278 -9.89 -4.45 27.28
C GLU A 278 -11.32 -4.26 27.78
N ASP A 279 -12.30 -4.24 26.87
CA ASP A 279 -13.76 -4.10 27.12
C ASP A 279 -14.09 -3.12 28.26
N PRO A 280 -13.79 -1.81 28.10
CA PRO A 280 -13.90 -0.83 29.18
C PRO A 280 -15.32 -0.61 29.72
N LEU A 281 -16.35 -1.07 28.99
CA LEU A 281 -17.77 -0.93 29.37
C LEU A 281 -18.46 -2.27 29.65
N GLN A 282 -17.73 -3.38 29.67
CA GLN A 282 -18.26 -4.73 29.86
C GLN A 282 -19.43 -5.05 28.88
N LEU A 283 -19.29 -4.57 27.64
CA LEU A 283 -20.28 -4.79 26.58
C LEU A 283 -20.11 -6.16 25.90
N PHE A 284 -18.94 -6.80 26.09
CA PHE A 284 -18.51 -7.97 25.35
C PHE A 284 -18.34 -9.19 26.29
N GLU A 285 -19.38 -9.52 27.03
CA GLU A 285 -19.38 -10.73 27.90
C GLU A 285 -19.28 -12.03 27.09
N ASN A 286 -19.41 -11.95 25.75
CA ASN A 286 -19.41 -13.11 24.89
C ASN A 286 -17.98 -13.64 24.67
N ALA A 287 -17.69 -14.81 25.26
CA ALA A 287 -16.39 -15.49 25.13
C ALA A 287 -15.99 -15.76 23.66
N ARG A 288 -16.96 -15.87 22.73
CA ARG A 288 -16.69 -16.02 21.30
C ARG A 288 -16.20 -14.72 20.66
N PHE A 289 -16.79 -13.59 21.04
CA PHE A 289 -16.29 -12.29 20.61
C PHE A 289 -14.82 -12.13 20.98
N GLN A 290 -14.47 -12.41 22.24
CA GLN A 290 -13.09 -12.36 22.71
C GLN A 290 -12.16 -13.32 21.94
N SER A 291 -12.64 -14.52 21.61
CA SER A 291 -11.89 -15.46 20.77
C SER A 291 -11.61 -14.92 19.37
N PHE A 292 -12.61 -14.30 18.72
CA PHE A 292 -12.41 -13.69 17.39
C PHE A 292 -11.49 -12.47 17.45
N VAL A 293 -11.64 -11.61 18.45
CA VAL A 293 -10.73 -10.46 18.66
C VAL A 293 -9.29 -10.93 18.79
N ALA A 294 -9.04 -12.01 19.56
CA ALA A 294 -7.72 -12.61 19.69
C ALA A 294 -7.19 -13.23 18.37
N VAL A 295 -8.07 -13.76 17.52
CA VAL A 295 -7.68 -14.23 16.17
C VAL A 295 -7.27 -13.06 15.30
N VAL A 296 -8.07 -11.99 15.24
CA VAL A 296 -7.78 -10.79 14.44
C VAL A 296 -6.49 -10.11 14.92
N GLU A 297 -6.24 -10.06 16.23
CA GLU A 297 -4.98 -9.54 16.79
C GLU A 297 -3.77 -10.33 16.29
N ARG A 298 -3.86 -11.67 16.32
CA ARG A 298 -2.79 -12.55 15.84
C ARG A 298 -2.57 -12.41 14.33
N GLN A 299 -3.63 -12.41 13.54
CA GLN A 299 -3.56 -12.18 12.10
C GLN A 299 -2.94 -10.82 11.78
N SER A 300 -3.34 -9.76 12.49
CA SER A 300 -2.78 -8.42 12.33
C SER A 300 -1.27 -8.40 12.61
N SER A 301 -0.82 -9.11 13.64
CA SER A 301 0.60 -9.24 13.96
C SER A 301 1.36 -10.00 12.87
N SER A 302 0.80 -11.12 12.39
CA SER A 302 1.39 -11.93 11.32
C SER A 302 1.47 -11.16 9.99
N LEU A 303 0.43 -10.41 9.64
CA LEU A 303 0.43 -9.57 8.43
C LEU A 303 1.48 -8.45 8.53
N ALA A 304 1.60 -7.80 9.70
CA ALA A 304 2.59 -6.75 9.92
C ALA A 304 4.02 -7.28 9.81
N GLU A 305 4.27 -8.52 10.27
CA GLU A 305 5.54 -9.22 10.15
C GLU A 305 5.85 -9.59 8.70
N LEU A 306 4.88 -10.19 7.99
CA LEU A 306 4.98 -10.53 6.57
C LEU A 306 5.33 -9.29 5.73
N CYS A 307 4.59 -8.20 5.89
CA CYS A 307 4.89 -6.94 5.23
C CYS A 307 6.26 -6.38 5.62
N GLY A 308 6.71 -6.61 6.85
CA GLY A 308 8.05 -6.26 7.33
C GLY A 308 9.13 -7.00 6.55
N MET A 309 9.02 -8.32 6.44
CA MET A 309 9.97 -9.17 5.69
C MET A 309 10.05 -8.77 4.21
N HIS A 310 8.90 -8.54 3.56
CA HIS A 310 8.88 -8.09 2.17
C HIS A 310 9.50 -6.69 2.01
N ASN A 311 9.31 -5.81 2.98
CA ASN A 311 9.90 -4.46 2.95
C ASN A 311 11.44 -4.50 3.10
N GLU A 312 11.98 -5.39 3.93
CA GLU A 312 13.43 -5.63 4.03
C GLU A 312 13.97 -6.17 2.69
N ARG A 313 13.28 -7.15 2.09
CA ARG A 313 13.62 -7.69 0.76
C ARG A 313 13.62 -6.59 -0.33
N CYS A 314 12.66 -5.68 -0.28
CA CYS A 314 12.62 -4.52 -1.16
C CYS A 314 13.85 -3.61 -0.95
N GLY A 315 14.24 -3.38 0.30
CA GLY A 315 15.45 -2.65 0.66
C GLY A 315 16.72 -3.28 0.06
N ASP A 316 16.84 -4.59 0.12
CA ASP A 316 17.95 -5.34 -0.48
C ASP A 316 18.00 -5.18 -2.00
N ILE A 317 16.85 -5.24 -2.68
CA ILE A 317 16.74 -5.02 -4.13
C ILE A 317 17.20 -3.60 -4.48
N MET A 318 16.73 -2.59 -3.77
CA MET A 318 17.12 -1.19 -3.99
C MET A 318 18.61 -0.98 -3.75
N SER A 319 19.16 -1.57 -2.70
CA SER A 319 20.61 -1.51 -2.42
C SER A 319 21.45 -2.15 -3.55
N ARG A 320 21.01 -3.29 -4.10
CA ARG A 320 21.67 -3.92 -5.26
C ARG A 320 21.62 -3.04 -6.50
N ILE A 321 20.51 -2.34 -6.75
CA ILE A 321 20.39 -1.38 -7.86
C ILE A 321 21.40 -0.24 -7.69
N GLU A 322 21.51 0.31 -6.48
CA GLU A 322 22.44 1.40 -6.15
C GLU A 322 23.90 0.99 -6.30
N VAL A 323 24.27 -0.19 -5.77
CA VAL A 323 25.61 -0.76 -5.92
C VAL A 323 25.96 -0.95 -7.40
N HIS A 324 25.05 -1.53 -8.20
CA HIS A 324 25.25 -1.70 -9.62
C HIS A 324 25.45 -0.37 -10.37
N GLN A 325 24.66 0.64 -10.02
CA GLN A 325 24.80 1.99 -10.58
C GLN A 325 26.16 2.61 -10.23
N THR A 326 26.58 2.47 -8.97
CA THR A 326 27.87 2.97 -8.50
C THR A 326 29.02 2.30 -9.25
N HIS A 327 28.96 0.97 -9.43
CA HIS A 327 29.94 0.24 -10.22
C HIS A 327 30.03 0.74 -11.67
N LYS A 328 28.86 0.89 -12.33
CA LYS A 328 28.82 1.39 -13.72
C LYS A 328 29.38 2.81 -13.86
N THR A 329 29.05 3.68 -12.88
CA THR A 329 29.60 5.04 -12.87
C THR A 329 31.12 5.03 -12.67
N ASN A 330 31.59 4.22 -11.73
CA ASN A 330 33.04 4.07 -11.48
C ASN A 330 33.76 3.51 -12.70
N GLU A 331 33.19 2.53 -13.38
CA GLU A 331 33.74 1.98 -14.64
C GLU A 331 33.84 3.04 -15.73
N THR A 332 32.81 3.87 -15.89
CA THR A 332 32.80 4.98 -16.85
C THR A 332 33.84 6.03 -16.50
N LEU A 333 33.93 6.43 -15.22
CA LEU A 333 34.93 7.37 -14.73
C LEU A 333 36.36 6.81 -14.91
N PHE A 334 36.54 5.54 -14.64
CA PHE A 334 37.83 4.85 -14.84
C PHE A 334 38.26 4.87 -16.31
N THR A 335 37.35 4.51 -17.22
CA THR A 335 37.60 4.56 -18.67
C THR A 335 37.98 5.97 -19.12
N LEU A 336 37.24 6.99 -18.64
CA LEU A 336 37.56 8.39 -18.95
C LEU A 336 38.91 8.80 -18.40
N THR A 337 39.27 8.35 -17.19
CA THR A 337 40.53 8.65 -16.55
C THR A 337 41.71 8.05 -17.34
N ILE A 338 41.60 6.78 -17.80
CA ILE A 338 42.65 6.14 -18.65
C ILE A 338 42.80 6.90 -19.95
N LEU A 339 41.68 7.20 -20.64
CA LEU A 339 41.71 7.92 -21.91
C LEU A 339 42.39 9.28 -21.75
N THR A 340 42.03 10.02 -20.69
CA THR A 340 42.64 11.32 -20.38
C THR A 340 44.11 11.22 -20.06
N ALA A 341 44.52 10.21 -19.27
CA ALA A 341 45.92 9.97 -18.92
C ALA A 341 46.81 9.64 -20.14
N LEU A 342 46.23 8.99 -21.17
CA LEU A 342 46.93 8.70 -22.44
C LEU A 342 47.01 9.93 -23.35
N ILE A 343 45.96 10.79 -23.39
CA ILE A 343 45.90 11.92 -24.32
C ILE A 343 46.69 13.13 -23.80
N ILE A 344 46.64 13.44 -22.49
CA ILE A 344 47.28 14.64 -21.94
C ILE A 344 48.78 14.75 -22.28
N PRO A 345 49.62 13.70 -22.13
CA PRO A 345 51.03 13.79 -22.48
C PRO A 345 51.26 14.06 -23.97
N VAL A 346 50.44 13.47 -24.83
CA VAL A 346 50.47 13.69 -26.28
C VAL A 346 50.06 15.12 -26.62
N GLN A 347 49.00 15.62 -26.00
CA GLN A 347 48.53 17.00 -26.19
C GLN A 347 49.56 18.03 -25.71
N PHE A 348 50.24 17.75 -24.59
CA PHE A 348 51.35 18.59 -24.13
C PHE A 348 52.48 18.63 -25.15
N LEU A 349 52.88 17.47 -25.69
CA LEU A 349 53.93 17.38 -26.72
C LEU A 349 53.53 18.15 -27.98
N THR A 350 52.32 17.96 -28.49
CA THR A 350 51.81 18.67 -29.67
C THR A 350 51.71 20.18 -29.41
N GLY A 351 51.34 20.60 -28.18
CA GLY A 351 51.29 21.98 -27.77
C GLY A 351 52.70 22.65 -27.81
N VAL A 352 53.70 21.98 -27.29
CA VAL A 352 55.08 22.47 -27.33
C VAL A 352 55.58 22.62 -28.78
N TYR A 353 55.38 21.61 -29.64
CA TYR A 353 55.75 21.69 -31.05
C TYR A 353 54.92 22.65 -31.89
N GLY A 354 53.75 23.06 -31.39
CA GLY A 354 52.88 24.09 -32.01
C GLY A 354 53.23 25.50 -31.59
N MET A 355 54.18 25.75 -30.71
CA MET A 355 54.59 27.08 -30.28
C MET A 355 55.50 27.73 -31.32
N ASN A 356 55.33 29.03 -31.57
CA ASN A 356 56.08 29.85 -32.53
C ASN A 356 57.33 30.47 -31.88
N PHE A 357 58.23 29.66 -31.27
CA PHE A 357 59.48 30.20 -30.76
C PHE A 357 60.52 30.31 -31.90
N GLU A 358 61.22 31.45 -31.99
CA GLU A 358 62.22 31.68 -33.02
C GLU A 358 63.40 30.73 -32.94
N ASN A 359 63.76 30.20 -31.77
CA ASN A 359 64.88 29.28 -31.50
C ASN A 359 64.43 27.92 -31.03
N MET A 360 63.76 27.15 -31.89
CA MET A 360 63.41 25.71 -31.65
C MET A 360 64.38 24.86 -32.55
N PRO A 361 65.46 24.30 -32.01
CA PRO A 361 66.41 23.54 -32.80
C PRO A 361 65.79 22.25 -33.37
N GLU A 362 64.75 21.69 -32.70
CA GLU A 362 64.06 20.46 -33.10
C GLU A 362 63.27 20.66 -34.42
N LEU A 363 62.77 21.84 -34.69
CA LEU A 363 61.98 22.17 -35.89
C LEU A 363 62.90 22.41 -37.11
N ARG A 364 64.20 22.68 -36.92
CA ARG A 364 65.17 22.89 -37.99
C ARG A 364 65.87 21.60 -38.42
N THR A 365 65.66 20.48 -37.72
CA THR A 365 66.20 19.18 -38.00
C THR A 365 65.40 18.43 -39.05
N THR A 366 66.03 17.85 -40.07
CA THR A 366 65.41 17.10 -41.15
C THR A 366 64.59 15.88 -40.62
N TYR A 367 65.00 15.35 -39.48
CA TYR A 367 64.36 14.19 -38.85
C TYR A 367 63.33 14.53 -37.76
N GLY A 368 63.13 15.78 -37.42
CA GLY A 368 62.25 16.21 -36.30
C GLY A 368 60.81 15.68 -36.40
N TYR A 369 60.24 15.61 -37.58
CA TYR A 369 58.94 15.03 -37.84
C TYR A 369 58.87 13.53 -37.51
N TYR A 370 59.84 12.75 -37.93
CA TYR A 370 59.90 11.32 -37.66
C TYR A 370 60.08 11.04 -36.16
N VAL A 371 60.95 11.84 -35.49
CA VAL A 371 61.15 11.77 -34.03
C VAL A 371 59.91 12.03 -33.27
N PHE A 372 59.09 13.06 -33.65
CA PHE A 372 57.81 13.35 -33.04
C PHE A 372 56.86 12.14 -33.14
N TRP A 373 56.72 11.59 -34.37
CA TRP A 373 55.80 10.44 -34.55
C TRP A 373 56.30 9.15 -33.89
N ALA A 374 57.56 9.00 -33.59
CA ALA A 374 58.12 7.91 -32.78
C ALA A 374 57.97 8.16 -31.29
N ALA A 375 58.01 9.42 -30.84
CA ALA A 375 57.80 9.79 -29.43
C ALA A 375 56.38 9.59 -28.95
N VAL A 376 55.37 9.87 -29.79
CA VAL A 376 53.95 9.74 -29.44
C VAL A 376 53.59 8.30 -29.00
N PRO A 377 53.77 7.24 -29.80
CA PRO A 377 53.43 5.87 -29.38
C PRO A 377 54.30 5.40 -28.21
N THR A 378 55.59 5.83 -28.16
CA THR A 378 56.46 5.48 -27.03
C THR A 378 55.93 6.06 -25.72
N LEU A 379 55.47 7.30 -25.71
CA LEU A 379 54.87 7.96 -24.55
C LEU A 379 53.55 7.31 -24.13
N CYS A 380 52.68 7.00 -25.11
CA CYS A 380 51.45 6.27 -24.86
C CYS A 380 51.71 4.88 -24.24
N THR A 381 52.68 4.13 -24.82
CA THR A 381 53.03 2.80 -24.32
C THR A 381 53.62 2.87 -22.91
N PHE A 382 54.50 3.85 -22.68
CA PHE A 382 55.08 4.08 -21.34
C PHE A 382 53.96 4.40 -20.30
N THR A 383 53.07 5.31 -20.64
CA THR A 383 51.94 5.66 -19.74
C THR A 383 51.05 4.45 -19.49
N TYR A 384 50.71 3.68 -20.52
CA TYR A 384 49.91 2.45 -20.39
C TYR A 384 50.59 1.43 -19.48
N LEU A 385 51.91 1.15 -19.69
CA LEU A 385 52.65 0.22 -18.84
C LEU A 385 52.80 0.71 -17.40
N MET A 386 52.90 2.02 -17.17
CA MET A 386 52.92 2.62 -15.85
C MET A 386 51.58 2.43 -15.14
N LEU A 387 50.46 2.65 -15.83
CA LEU A 387 49.09 2.44 -15.28
C LEU A 387 48.87 0.97 -14.97
N ARG A 388 49.28 0.06 -15.83
CA ARG A 388 49.22 -1.40 -15.62
C ARG A 388 50.07 -1.84 -14.42
N ARG A 389 51.33 -1.34 -14.26
CA ARG A 389 52.18 -1.65 -13.11
C ARG A 389 51.62 -1.15 -11.77
N LYS A 390 50.84 -0.07 -11.78
CA LYS A 390 50.17 0.43 -10.58
C LYS A 390 48.87 -0.31 -10.24
N GLY A 391 48.50 -1.37 -11.00
CA GLY A 391 47.28 -2.13 -10.77
C GLY A 391 46.02 -1.34 -11.10
N LEU A 392 46.14 -0.23 -11.87
CA LEU A 392 44.98 0.54 -12.28
C LEU A 392 44.29 -0.06 -13.51
N ILE A 393 44.93 -0.95 -14.23
CA ILE A 393 44.36 -1.71 -15.35
C ILE A 393 44.46 -3.18 -14.95
N GLU A 394 43.35 -3.72 -14.44
CA GLU A 394 43.22 -5.14 -14.12
C GLU A 394 42.96 -5.93 -15.40
N ASP A 395 43.59 -7.11 -15.50
CA ASP A 395 43.34 -8.04 -16.60
C ASP A 395 42.07 -8.80 -16.29
N ASP A 396 41.08 -8.74 -17.17
CA ASP A 396 39.75 -9.36 -17.05
C ASP A 396 39.79 -10.89 -16.81
N SER A 397 41.00 -11.49 -16.88
CA SER A 397 41.21 -12.91 -16.65
C SER A 397 41.20 -13.32 -15.17
N ASP A 398 41.48 -12.42 -14.22
CA ASP A 398 41.57 -12.74 -12.81
C ASP A 398 40.15 -12.67 -12.09
N ILE A 399 39.22 -11.93 -12.68
CA ILE A 399 37.85 -11.77 -12.08
C ILE A 399 37.02 -13.06 -12.22
N ARG A 400 37.28 -13.88 -13.25
CA ARG A 400 36.48 -15.11 -13.48
C ARG A 400 36.77 -16.24 -12.49
N ILE A 401 37.90 -16.23 -11.80
CA ILE A 401 38.28 -17.32 -10.87
C ILE A 401 37.75 -17.06 -9.46
N THR A 402 37.65 -15.80 -9.03
CA THR A 402 37.26 -15.43 -7.67
C THR A 402 35.72 -15.51 -7.46
N GLN A 403 34.93 -15.43 -8.54
CA GLN A 403 33.47 -15.57 -8.47
C GLN A 403 32.95 -17.03 -8.48
N LEU A 404 33.82 -18.00 -8.71
CA LEU A 404 33.46 -19.43 -8.79
C LEU A 404 33.82 -20.24 -7.55
N MET A 405 34.39 -19.62 -6.52
CA MET A 405 34.58 -20.29 -5.25
C MET A 405 33.41 -20.00 -4.34
N PRO A 406 32.58 -20.99 -4.00
CA PRO A 406 31.62 -20.83 -2.92
C PRO A 406 32.41 -20.62 -1.64
N THR A 407 32.23 -19.50 -0.96
CA THR A 407 32.64 -19.33 0.42
C THR A 407 31.86 -20.34 1.25
N GLU A 408 32.44 -21.50 1.49
CA GLU A 408 32.07 -22.36 2.59
C GLU A 408 32.33 -21.61 3.90
N VAL A 409 31.26 -21.24 4.60
CA VAL A 409 31.14 -21.30 6.08
C VAL A 409 29.66 -21.50 6.42
#